data_07b7ec7a37a9168e9033294b2099d0e4
#
_entry.id   07b7ec7a37a9168e9033294b2099d0e4
#
_cell.length_a   1.000
_cell.length_b   1.000
_cell.length_c   1.000
_cell.angle_alpha   90.00
_cell.angle_beta   90.00
_cell.angle_gamma   90.00
#
_symmetry.space_group_name_H-M   'P 1'
#
loop_
_entity.id
_entity.type
_entity.pdbx_description
1 polymer ?
#
loop_
_entity_poly.entity_id
_entity_poly.type
_entity_poly.pdbx_seq_one_letter_code
_entity_poly.pdbx_strand_id
1 'polypeptide(L)'
;MFKDLNETWDLDVIFPGGSGSSEFSAYLDSLESDIASLSGEQASREGDAAGDVSKWVAKLEKIQDLSRRLRHAGAFISCLTAQDVNDKGARILSGRVRQLQAAFNSVMTMVDKEILEMSDSEWASLLEEESLKPVAFNLNERRERAKFLLPPEQETLANELS
;
A
#
# COMPACT_ATOMS: atom_id res chain seq x y z
N MET A 1 -1.40 -17.19 37.73
CA MET A 1 -2.05 -16.19 38.53
C MET A 1 -2.05 -14.90 37.70
N PHE A 2 -3.12 -14.67 36.93
CA PHE A 2 -3.22 -13.57 35.92
C PHE A 2 -3.89 -12.33 36.56
N LYS A 3 -3.27 -11.76 37.57
CA LYS A 3 -3.93 -10.76 38.41
C LYS A 3 -3.80 -9.30 37.94
N ASP A 4 -3.06 -9.01 36.87
CA ASP A 4 -2.79 -7.64 36.41
C ASP A 4 -2.76 -7.51 34.86
N LEU A 5 -3.61 -8.25 34.15
CA LEU A 5 -3.82 -7.95 32.73
C LEU A 5 -4.85 -6.82 32.64
N ASN A 6 -4.42 -5.72 32.06
CA ASN A 6 -5.32 -4.61 31.75
C ASN A 6 -6.35 -5.10 30.72
N GLU A 7 -7.65 -4.98 31.03
CA GLU A 7 -8.73 -5.42 30.15
C GLU A 7 -8.89 -4.51 28.94
N THR A 8 -8.32 -3.31 28.99
CA THR A 8 -8.33 -2.33 27.91
C THR A 8 -6.94 -2.18 27.30
N TRP A 9 -6.88 -2.14 25.99
CA TRP A 9 -5.62 -1.86 25.29
C TRP A 9 -5.25 -0.40 25.45
N ASP A 10 -3.98 -0.15 25.77
CA ASP A 10 -3.41 1.18 25.78
C ASP A 10 -2.98 1.55 24.36
N LEU A 11 -3.84 2.27 23.63
CA LEU A 11 -3.55 2.73 22.28
C LEU A 11 -2.67 3.98 22.25
N ASP A 12 -2.51 4.68 23.39
CA ASP A 12 -1.66 5.87 23.49
C ASP A 12 -0.18 5.53 23.34
N VAL A 13 0.22 4.28 23.57
CA VAL A 13 1.59 3.81 23.31
C VAL A 13 1.92 3.75 21.81
N ILE A 14 0.90 3.76 20.95
CA ILE A 14 1.07 3.73 19.49
C ILE A 14 1.00 5.15 18.94
N PHE A 15 -0.12 5.84 19.19
CA PHE A 15 -0.33 7.25 18.85
C PHE A 15 -1.08 7.93 19.99
N PRO A 16 -0.38 8.76 20.80
CA PRO A 16 -0.99 9.44 21.94
C PRO A 16 -2.16 10.31 21.53
N GLY A 17 -3.26 10.23 22.30
CA GLY A 17 -4.48 11.02 22.05
C GLY A 17 -5.50 10.36 21.13
N GLY A 18 -5.29 9.09 20.75
CA GLY A 18 -6.28 8.31 20.01
C GLY A 18 -6.70 8.94 18.68
N SER A 19 -7.99 9.14 18.44
CA SER A 19 -8.50 9.79 17.21
C SER A 19 -8.18 11.28 17.11
N GLY A 20 -7.74 11.93 18.20
CA GLY A 20 -7.25 13.31 18.24
C GLY A 20 -5.74 13.44 18.09
N SER A 21 -5.01 12.35 17.84
CA SER A 21 -3.54 12.33 17.78
C SER A 21 -3.00 13.18 16.63
N SER A 22 -2.18 14.18 16.99
CA SER A 22 -1.43 14.98 16.00
C SER A 22 -0.34 14.16 15.31
N GLU A 23 0.25 13.19 16.01
CA GLU A 23 1.26 12.28 15.46
C GLU A 23 0.65 11.35 14.42
N PHE A 24 -0.56 10.82 14.68
CA PHE A 24 -1.26 10.01 13.70
C PHE A 24 -1.71 10.84 12.48
N SER A 25 -2.15 12.08 12.68
CA SER A 25 -2.46 12.99 11.56
C SER A 25 -1.23 13.24 10.69
N ALA A 26 -0.08 13.58 11.29
CA ALA A 26 1.18 13.77 10.56
C ALA A 26 1.65 12.49 9.85
N TYR A 27 1.41 11.33 10.46
CA TYR A 27 1.69 10.03 9.85
C TYR A 27 0.87 9.80 8.57
N LEU A 28 -0.42 10.16 8.59
CA LEU A 28 -1.28 10.08 7.41
C LEU A 28 -0.90 11.12 6.34
N ASP A 29 -0.49 12.34 6.74
CA ASP A 29 0.01 13.37 5.82
C ASP A 29 1.26 12.89 5.08
N SER A 30 2.20 12.26 5.80
CA SER A 30 3.39 11.65 5.21
C SER A 30 3.06 10.53 4.23
N LEU A 31 2.12 9.64 4.60
CA LEU A 31 1.64 8.57 3.71
C LEU A 31 1.06 9.13 2.40
N GLU A 32 0.23 10.18 2.50
CA GLU A 32 -0.38 10.85 1.35
C GLU A 32 0.67 11.42 0.41
N SER A 33 1.66 12.13 0.97
CA SER A 33 2.78 12.71 0.22
C SER A 33 3.60 11.63 -0.49
N ASP A 34 3.92 10.53 0.19
CA ASP A 34 4.75 9.45 -0.35
C ASP A 34 4.01 8.68 -1.46
N ILE A 35 2.70 8.45 -1.31
CA ILE A 35 1.86 7.84 -2.35
C ILE A 35 1.79 8.75 -3.58
N ALA A 36 1.59 10.06 -3.38
CA ALA A 36 1.55 11.03 -4.46
C ALA A 36 2.90 11.11 -5.20
N SER A 37 4.01 11.10 -4.47
CA SER A 37 5.36 11.07 -5.04
C SER A 37 5.56 9.83 -5.92
N LEU A 38 5.19 8.64 -5.42
CA LEU A 38 5.31 7.40 -6.18
C LEU A 38 4.43 7.41 -7.43
N SER A 39 3.22 7.98 -7.35
CA SER A 39 2.33 8.16 -8.50
C SER A 39 2.92 9.11 -9.54
N GLY A 40 3.53 10.23 -9.10
CA GLY A 40 4.17 11.21 -9.99
C GLY A 40 5.42 10.66 -10.69
N GLU A 41 6.22 9.86 -10.00
CA GLU A 41 7.37 9.16 -10.58
C GLU A 41 6.95 8.20 -11.71
N GLN A 42 5.76 7.63 -11.65
CA GLN A 42 5.22 6.76 -12.69
C GLN A 42 4.74 7.54 -13.92
N ALA A 43 4.06 8.67 -13.72
CA ALA A 43 3.56 9.50 -14.81
C ALA A 43 4.70 10.13 -15.65
N SER A 44 5.87 10.35 -15.06
CA SER A 44 7.04 10.94 -15.72
C SER A 44 7.84 9.94 -16.57
N ARG A 45 7.52 8.65 -16.53
CA ARG A 45 8.31 7.55 -17.13
C ARG A 45 7.87 7.14 -18.54
N GLU A 46 7.01 7.88 -19.21
CA GLU A 46 6.75 7.65 -20.63
C GLU A 46 8.03 7.87 -21.45
N GLY A 47 8.91 6.84 -21.51
CA GLY A 47 10.10 6.84 -22.35
C GLY A 47 11.41 6.34 -21.74
N ASP A 48 11.46 6.07 -20.43
CA ASP A 48 12.70 5.54 -19.80
C ASP A 48 12.70 4.00 -19.87
N ALA A 49 13.80 3.47 -20.43
CA ALA A 49 13.97 2.04 -20.66
C ALA A 49 13.73 1.21 -19.39
N ALA A 50 12.98 0.12 -19.54
CA ALA A 50 12.65 -0.87 -18.51
C ALA A 50 13.86 -1.55 -17.82
N GLY A 51 15.10 -1.13 -18.12
CA GLY A 51 16.32 -1.87 -17.83
C GLY A 51 17.09 -1.47 -16.57
N ASP A 52 16.67 -0.49 -15.76
CA ASP A 52 17.42 -0.13 -14.55
C ASP A 52 16.89 -0.90 -13.33
N VAL A 53 17.49 -2.07 -13.10
CA VAL A 53 17.16 -2.97 -11.97
C VAL A 53 17.24 -2.25 -10.63
N SER A 54 18.20 -1.35 -10.43
CA SER A 54 18.37 -0.61 -9.16
C SER A 54 17.18 0.31 -8.89
N LYS A 55 16.62 0.95 -9.93
CA LYS A 55 15.41 1.78 -9.81
C LYS A 55 14.19 0.93 -9.43
N TRP A 56 14.10 -0.28 -9.99
CA TRP A 56 13.01 -1.21 -9.65
C TRP A 56 13.10 -1.70 -8.21
N VAL A 57 14.30 -2.05 -7.73
CA VAL A 57 14.53 -2.43 -6.33
C VAL A 57 14.07 -1.31 -5.41
N ALA A 58 14.54 -0.07 -5.64
CA ALA A 58 14.15 1.08 -4.83
C ALA A 58 12.62 1.34 -4.85
N LYS A 59 11.99 1.16 -6.01
CA LYS A 59 10.53 1.28 -6.16
C LYS A 59 9.78 0.22 -5.35
N LEU A 60 10.21 -1.03 -5.43
CA LEU A 60 9.59 -2.14 -4.68
C LEU A 60 9.77 -1.97 -3.17
N GLU A 61 10.91 -1.46 -2.71
CA GLU A 61 11.15 -1.13 -1.29
C GLU A 61 10.19 -0.03 -0.81
N LYS A 62 10.01 1.04 -1.59
CA LYS A 62 9.00 2.09 -1.29
C LYS A 62 7.59 1.50 -1.20
N ILE A 63 7.21 0.64 -2.13
CA ILE A 63 5.90 -0.04 -2.15
C ILE A 63 5.72 -0.89 -0.90
N GLN A 64 6.72 -1.64 -0.50
CA GLN A 64 6.67 -2.46 0.73
C GLN A 64 6.50 -1.58 1.97
N ASP A 65 7.24 -0.48 2.08
CA ASP A 65 7.12 0.44 3.20
C ASP A 65 5.72 1.07 3.25
N LEU A 66 5.22 1.60 2.14
CA LEU A 66 3.87 2.17 2.05
C LEU A 66 2.79 1.15 2.40
N SER A 67 2.89 -0.07 1.90
CA SER A 67 1.96 -1.16 2.21
C SER A 67 1.95 -1.48 3.70
N ARG A 68 3.13 -1.54 4.34
CA ARG A 68 3.28 -1.76 5.79
C ARG A 68 2.64 -0.62 6.59
N ARG A 69 2.93 0.63 6.21
CA ARG A 69 2.42 1.83 6.89
C ARG A 69 0.91 1.97 6.75
N LEU A 70 0.35 1.71 5.58
CA LEU A 70 -1.11 1.70 5.36
C LEU A 70 -1.80 0.65 6.21
N ARG A 71 -1.23 -0.55 6.30
CA ARG A 71 -1.75 -1.62 7.15
C ARG A 71 -1.73 -1.24 8.62
N HIS A 72 -0.64 -0.59 9.06
CA HIS A 72 -0.52 -0.09 10.42
C HIS A 72 -1.59 0.98 10.72
N ALA A 73 -1.79 1.95 9.82
CA ALA A 73 -2.85 2.95 9.94
C ALA A 73 -4.24 2.31 10.03
N GLY A 74 -4.54 1.34 9.17
CA GLY A 74 -5.80 0.61 9.17
C GLY A 74 -6.03 -0.17 10.47
N ALA A 75 -5.00 -0.83 10.99
CA ALA A 75 -5.07 -1.56 12.26
C ALA A 75 -5.34 -0.61 13.44
N PHE A 76 -4.65 0.53 13.51
CA PHE A 76 -4.87 1.52 14.56
C PHE A 76 -6.31 2.05 14.55
N ILE A 77 -6.84 2.42 13.38
CA ILE A 77 -8.24 2.85 13.24
C ILE A 77 -9.22 1.74 13.65
N SER A 78 -8.94 0.49 13.31
CA SER A 78 -9.78 -0.64 13.73
C SER A 78 -9.81 -0.80 15.24
N CYS A 79 -8.67 -0.60 15.92
CA CYS A 79 -8.60 -0.63 17.37
C CYS A 79 -9.39 0.55 18.00
N LEU A 80 -9.25 1.78 17.48
CA LEU A 80 -10.02 2.94 17.96
C LEU A 80 -11.52 2.73 17.84
N THR A 81 -11.98 2.23 16.69
CA THR A 81 -13.42 1.98 16.46
C THR A 81 -13.95 0.82 17.29
N ALA A 82 -13.11 -0.16 17.64
CA ALA A 82 -13.47 -1.24 18.55
C ALA A 82 -13.52 -0.77 20.00
N GLN A 83 -12.66 0.17 20.40
CA GLN A 83 -12.63 0.75 21.73
C GLN A 83 -13.85 1.64 22.00
N ASP A 84 -14.21 2.50 21.03
CA ASP A 84 -15.40 3.34 21.08
C ASP A 84 -16.10 3.42 19.71
N VAL A 85 -17.23 2.73 19.59
CA VAL A 85 -18.04 2.72 18.35
C VAL A 85 -18.69 4.09 18.06
N ASN A 86 -18.72 5.01 19.04
CA ASN A 86 -19.27 6.35 18.87
C ASN A 86 -18.21 7.41 18.55
N ASP A 87 -16.93 7.03 18.49
CA ASP A 87 -15.85 7.95 18.16
C ASP A 87 -16.02 8.50 16.74
N LYS A 88 -16.45 9.77 16.65
CA LYS A 88 -16.62 10.47 15.38
C LYS A 88 -15.29 10.77 14.69
N GLY A 89 -14.23 11.03 15.47
CA GLY A 89 -12.88 11.25 14.97
C GLY A 89 -12.35 10.00 14.27
N ALA A 90 -12.46 8.83 14.90
CA ALA A 90 -12.06 7.56 14.32
C ALA A 90 -12.80 7.25 13.00
N ARG A 91 -14.09 7.60 12.89
CA ARG A 91 -14.86 7.44 11.63
C ARG A 91 -14.34 8.34 10.52
N ILE A 92 -14.00 9.61 10.81
CA ILE A 92 -13.41 10.54 9.83
C ILE A 92 -12.07 10.02 9.34
N LEU A 93 -11.19 9.62 10.28
CA LEU A 93 -9.88 9.05 9.98
C LEU A 93 -9.98 7.73 9.19
N SER A 94 -10.98 6.89 9.47
CA SER A 94 -11.29 5.69 8.69
C SER A 94 -11.59 6.02 7.23
N GLY A 95 -12.32 7.10 6.97
CA GLY A 95 -12.57 7.61 5.62
C GLY A 95 -11.27 8.01 4.92
N ARG A 96 -10.39 8.74 5.62
CA ARG A 96 -9.09 9.16 5.10
C ARG A 96 -8.18 7.97 4.77
N VAL A 97 -8.07 6.99 5.68
CA VAL A 97 -7.27 5.78 5.44
C VAL A 97 -7.78 5.01 4.23
N ARG A 98 -9.11 4.92 4.03
CA ARG A 98 -9.69 4.30 2.82
C ARG A 98 -9.33 5.04 1.54
N GLN A 99 -9.31 6.38 1.55
CA GLN A 99 -8.89 7.18 0.40
C GLN A 99 -7.41 6.94 0.07
N LEU A 100 -6.53 6.89 1.08
CA LEU A 100 -5.12 6.57 0.89
C LEU A 100 -4.93 5.15 0.34
N GLN A 101 -5.71 4.19 0.82
CA GLN A 101 -5.69 2.82 0.29
C GLN A 101 -6.13 2.77 -1.17
N ALA A 102 -7.17 3.52 -1.56
CA ALA A 102 -7.61 3.61 -2.95
C ALA A 102 -6.54 4.24 -3.85
N ALA A 103 -5.91 5.33 -3.41
CA ALA A 103 -4.81 5.96 -4.13
C ALA A 103 -3.62 5.00 -4.30
N PHE A 104 -3.25 4.28 -3.24
CA PHE A 104 -2.19 3.26 -3.31
C PHE A 104 -2.54 2.11 -4.25
N ASN A 105 -3.79 1.65 -4.26
CA ASN A 105 -4.25 0.61 -5.19
C ASN A 105 -4.14 1.07 -6.65
N SER A 106 -4.44 2.34 -6.95
CA SER A 106 -4.24 2.89 -8.29
C SER A 106 -2.77 2.87 -8.72
N VAL A 107 -1.85 3.22 -7.80
CA VAL A 107 -0.41 3.07 -8.04
C VAL A 107 -0.04 1.60 -8.32
N MET A 108 -0.59 0.67 -7.55
CA MET A 108 -0.32 -0.75 -7.74
C MET A 108 -0.82 -1.30 -9.06
N THR A 109 -1.93 -0.78 -9.59
CA THR A 109 -2.42 -1.12 -10.95
C THR A 109 -1.44 -0.68 -12.03
N MET A 110 -0.83 0.50 -11.88
CA MET A 110 0.21 0.96 -12.80
C MET A 110 1.48 0.10 -12.71
N VAL A 111 1.87 -0.29 -11.49
CA VAL A 111 3.00 -1.22 -11.26
C VAL A 111 2.75 -2.57 -11.94
N ASP A 112 1.53 -3.10 -11.86
CA ASP A 112 1.16 -4.35 -12.53
C ASP A 112 1.32 -4.26 -14.04
N LYS A 113 0.89 -3.14 -14.63
CA LYS A 113 1.08 -2.87 -16.06
C LYS A 113 2.57 -2.85 -16.43
N GLU A 114 3.39 -2.11 -15.68
CA GLU A 114 4.84 -2.05 -15.94
C GLU A 114 5.52 -3.44 -15.82
N ILE A 115 5.12 -4.24 -14.82
CA ILE A 115 5.62 -5.62 -14.64
C ILE A 115 5.27 -6.49 -15.85
N LEU A 116 4.11 -6.31 -16.45
CA LEU A 116 3.68 -7.04 -17.65
C LEU A 116 4.45 -6.61 -18.91
N GLU A 117 4.84 -5.35 -18.99
CA GLU A 117 5.60 -4.80 -20.12
C GLU A 117 7.05 -5.24 -20.12
N MET A 118 7.58 -5.73 -18.99
CA MET A 118 8.93 -6.29 -18.91
C MET A 118 9.07 -7.58 -19.72
N SER A 119 10.18 -7.71 -20.45
CA SER A 119 10.55 -8.98 -21.05
C SER A 119 10.87 -10.04 -19.99
N ASP A 120 10.79 -11.32 -20.35
CA ASP A 120 11.10 -12.41 -19.41
C ASP A 120 12.58 -12.38 -18.95
N SER A 121 13.50 -11.89 -19.80
CA SER A 121 14.90 -11.73 -19.42
C SER A 121 15.14 -10.61 -18.40
N GLU A 122 14.48 -9.46 -18.57
CA GLU A 122 14.53 -8.35 -17.61
C GLU A 122 13.93 -8.77 -16.27
N TRP A 123 12.79 -9.46 -16.32
CA TRP A 123 12.14 -9.98 -15.14
C TRP A 123 13.01 -10.99 -14.38
N ALA A 124 13.62 -11.93 -15.07
CA ALA A 124 14.53 -12.90 -14.46
C ALA A 124 15.73 -12.18 -13.80
N SER A 125 16.33 -11.20 -14.49
CA SER A 125 17.45 -10.42 -13.92
C SER A 125 17.04 -9.63 -12.68
N LEU A 126 15.83 -9.08 -12.65
CA LEU A 126 15.31 -8.39 -11.47
C LEU A 126 15.17 -9.34 -10.27
N LEU A 127 14.67 -10.55 -10.48
CA LEU A 127 14.48 -11.54 -9.41
C LEU A 127 15.79 -12.16 -8.89
N GLU A 128 16.89 -12.04 -9.63
CA GLU A 128 18.22 -12.47 -9.17
C GLU A 128 18.83 -11.53 -8.12
N GLU A 129 18.29 -10.31 -7.98
CA GLU A 129 18.75 -9.35 -6.99
C GLU A 129 18.57 -9.91 -5.57
N GLU A 130 19.67 -9.83 -4.78
CA GLU A 130 19.72 -10.43 -3.43
C GLU A 130 18.62 -9.89 -2.50
N SER A 131 18.32 -8.60 -2.60
CA SER A 131 17.28 -7.93 -1.81
C SER A 131 15.86 -8.40 -2.16
N LEU A 132 15.63 -8.90 -3.37
CA LEU A 132 14.32 -9.36 -3.86
C LEU A 132 14.10 -10.87 -3.71
N LYS A 133 15.16 -11.66 -3.49
CA LYS A 133 15.03 -13.12 -3.31
C LYS A 133 13.97 -13.55 -2.30
N PRO A 134 13.84 -12.90 -1.12
CA PRO A 134 12.82 -13.28 -0.14
C PRO A 134 11.38 -13.10 -0.64
N VAL A 135 11.17 -12.20 -1.62
CA VAL A 135 9.85 -11.85 -2.16
C VAL A 135 9.66 -12.31 -3.61
N ALA A 136 10.64 -12.97 -4.21
CA ALA A 136 10.64 -13.40 -5.61
C ALA A 136 9.40 -14.24 -5.96
N PHE A 137 9.00 -15.16 -5.06
CA PHE A 137 7.78 -15.94 -5.25
C PHE A 137 6.54 -15.04 -5.34
N ASN A 138 6.40 -14.09 -4.42
CA ASN A 138 5.25 -13.17 -4.40
C ASN A 138 5.22 -12.27 -5.63
N LEU A 139 6.39 -11.83 -6.13
CA LEU A 139 6.50 -11.04 -7.34
C LEU A 139 6.10 -11.84 -8.58
N ASN A 140 6.54 -13.10 -8.69
CA ASN A 140 6.12 -14.00 -9.77
C ASN A 140 4.62 -14.24 -9.75
N GLU A 141 4.03 -14.56 -8.59
CA GLU A 141 2.59 -14.72 -8.43
C GLU A 141 1.83 -13.45 -8.85
N ARG A 142 2.39 -12.28 -8.50
CA ARG A 142 1.80 -11.00 -8.89
C ARG A 142 1.82 -10.83 -10.42
N ARG A 143 2.96 -11.11 -11.08
CA ARG A 143 3.09 -11.04 -12.54
C ARG A 143 2.11 -11.99 -13.24
N GLU A 144 1.98 -13.22 -12.74
CA GLU A 144 1.04 -14.19 -13.29
C GLU A 144 -0.42 -13.72 -13.14
N ARG A 145 -0.80 -13.19 -11.97
CA ARG A 145 -2.14 -12.65 -11.75
C ARG A 145 -2.43 -11.46 -12.65
N ALA A 146 -1.46 -10.58 -12.84
CA ALA A 146 -1.60 -9.40 -13.69
C ALA A 146 -1.96 -9.77 -15.14
N LYS A 147 -1.51 -10.94 -15.65
CA LYS A 147 -1.88 -11.45 -16.99
C LYS A 147 -3.38 -11.74 -17.15
N PHE A 148 -4.08 -11.97 -16.04
CA PHE A 148 -5.52 -12.27 -16.02
C PHE A 148 -6.38 -11.07 -15.65
N LEU A 149 -5.77 -9.91 -15.34
CA LEU A 149 -6.51 -8.68 -15.14
C LEU A 149 -7.13 -8.27 -16.48
N LEU A 150 -8.42 -8.00 -16.45
CA LEU A 150 -9.12 -7.50 -17.63
C LEU A 150 -8.56 -6.11 -18.00
N PRO A 151 -8.46 -5.77 -19.29
CA PRO A 151 -8.19 -4.39 -19.69
C PRO A 151 -9.17 -3.43 -18.99
N PRO A 152 -8.74 -2.22 -18.60
CA PRO A 152 -9.57 -1.28 -17.84
C PRO A 152 -10.96 -1.03 -18.45
N GLU A 153 -11.07 -1.08 -19.78
CA GLU A 153 -12.31 -0.95 -20.53
C GLU A 153 -13.30 -2.11 -20.26
N GLN A 154 -12.78 -3.32 -20.05
CA GLN A 154 -13.58 -4.51 -19.75
C GLN A 154 -13.93 -4.59 -18.26
N GLU A 155 -13.09 -4.13 -17.37
CA GLU A 155 -13.41 -4.01 -15.94
C GLU A 155 -14.53 -2.99 -15.69
N THR A 156 -14.50 -1.86 -16.41
CA THR A 156 -15.56 -0.86 -16.36
C THR A 156 -16.89 -1.47 -16.81
N LEU A 157 -16.90 -2.22 -17.92
CA LEU A 157 -18.09 -2.88 -18.43
C LEU A 157 -18.62 -3.96 -17.48
N ALA A 158 -17.75 -4.74 -16.83
CA ALA A 158 -18.12 -5.74 -15.85
C ALA A 158 -18.74 -5.12 -14.59
N ASN A 159 -18.22 -3.96 -14.15
CA ASN A 159 -18.77 -3.21 -13.03
C ASN A 159 -20.10 -2.53 -13.33
N GLU A 160 -20.36 -2.13 -14.59
CA GLU A 160 -21.64 -1.55 -15.02
C GLU A 160 -22.75 -2.62 -15.18
N LEU A 161 -22.38 -3.89 -15.30
CA LEU A 161 -23.31 -5.01 -15.46
C LEU A 161 -23.61 -5.76 -14.15
N SER A 162 -23.02 -5.34 -13.01
CA SER A 162 -23.18 -5.95 -11.67
C SER A 162 -24.12 -5.14 -10.81
#